data_0c138db0441318d6b647abd6ce9c3e6f
#
_entry.id   0c138db0441318d6b647abd6ce9c3e6f
#
_cell.length_a   1.000
_cell.length_b   1.000
_cell.length_c   1.000
_cell.angle_alpha   90.00
_cell.angle_beta   90.00
_cell.angle_gamma   90.00
#
_symmetry.space_group_name_H-M   'P 1'
#
loop_
_entity.id
_entity.type
_entity.pdbx_description
1 polymer ?
#
loop_
_entity_poly.entity_id
_entity_poly.type
_entity_poly.pdbx_seq_one_letter_code
_entity_poly.pdbx_strand_id
1 'polypeptide(L)'
;MHAELQPAIVVNGLTKSFANVCAVDQLSFDVHPGEIFGLVGPDGAGKTTTLRMLAGVMPPDAGGATVAGSDVVRDPEGAKHHLSYMPQRFGLYEDLTVEENIRFYADLFGVKKSAREERATELLEAAGMSEFRKRVAGKLSGGMKQKLGLVCALIHRPKVILLDEPTTGVDPVSRRDFWRILYELISEGVAILTSTAYLDEAERCHRVALLHQGKLLFCDTPRNVKSKLGKGVLAVMGPNPLRLRTALENADGISSLVLTGDGIHVVVDDAVRRASDFQARLNREGVPFDSMQQITPTIEDLFVDAVTGRSGAGNGKL
;
A
#
# COMPACT_ATOMS: atom_id res chain seq x y z
N MET A 1 20.64 -24.84 7.03
CA MET A 1 20.04 -24.09 8.15
C MET A 1 20.09 -22.63 7.74
N HIS A 2 19.02 -22.10 7.14
CA HIS A 2 18.90 -20.65 6.95
C HIS A 2 18.68 -20.04 8.34
N ALA A 3 19.63 -19.23 8.82
CA ALA A 3 19.37 -18.38 9.97
C ALA A 3 18.11 -17.56 9.63
N GLU A 4 17.04 -17.71 10.42
CA GLU A 4 15.88 -16.85 10.29
C GLU A 4 16.37 -15.42 10.52
N LEU A 5 16.39 -14.61 9.45
CA LEU A 5 16.72 -13.20 9.53
C LEU A 5 15.68 -12.55 10.47
N GLN A 6 16.16 -11.90 11.53
CA GLN A 6 15.27 -11.18 12.45
C GLN A 6 14.49 -10.12 11.66
N PRO A 7 13.19 -9.94 11.96
CA PRO A 7 12.40 -8.93 11.31
C PRO A 7 13.00 -7.53 11.49
N ALA A 8 12.99 -6.72 10.44
CA ALA A 8 13.43 -5.33 10.48
C ALA A 8 12.40 -4.41 11.15
N ILE A 9 11.11 -4.77 11.09
CA ILE A 9 10.02 -4.10 11.81
C ILE A 9 9.23 -5.17 12.54
N VAL A 10 8.91 -4.93 13.82
CA VAL A 10 7.97 -5.77 14.59
C VAL A 10 6.94 -4.86 15.22
N VAL A 11 5.67 -5.16 15.01
CA VAL A 11 4.52 -4.40 15.56
C VAL A 11 3.69 -5.35 16.41
N ASN A 12 3.44 -4.97 17.67
CA ASN A 12 2.73 -5.79 18.65
C ASN A 12 1.61 -5.00 19.32
N GLY A 13 0.35 -5.30 18.98
CA GLY A 13 -0.84 -4.72 19.62
C GLY A 13 -0.91 -3.20 19.52
N LEU A 14 -0.33 -2.61 18.45
CA LEU A 14 -0.21 -1.17 18.30
C LEU A 14 -1.60 -0.53 18.23
N THR A 15 -1.86 0.43 19.11
CA THR A 15 -3.18 1.06 19.24
C THR A 15 -3.03 2.58 19.32
N LYS A 16 -3.92 3.30 18.60
CA LYS A 16 -3.99 4.76 18.62
C LYS A 16 -5.42 5.25 18.45
N SER A 17 -5.84 6.14 19.35
CA SER A 17 -7.13 6.80 19.30
C SER A 17 -6.97 8.32 19.22
N PHE A 18 -7.91 8.98 18.55
CA PHE A 18 -8.05 10.42 18.50
C PHE A 18 -9.46 10.78 18.91
N ALA A 19 -9.62 11.44 20.06
CA ALA A 19 -10.93 11.71 20.65
C ALA A 19 -11.77 10.41 20.74
N ASN A 20 -12.84 10.31 19.96
CA ASN A 20 -13.75 9.15 19.97
C ASN A 20 -13.49 8.14 18.85
N VAL A 21 -12.42 8.32 18.05
CA VAL A 21 -12.12 7.44 16.91
C VAL A 21 -10.87 6.63 17.22
N CYS A 22 -11.01 5.29 17.25
CA CYS A 22 -9.87 4.39 17.27
C CYS A 22 -9.31 4.27 15.85
N ALA A 23 -8.20 4.98 15.59
CA ALA A 23 -7.58 5.04 14.27
C ALA A 23 -6.73 3.80 13.96
N VAL A 24 -6.16 3.15 14.99
CA VAL A 24 -5.42 1.88 14.90
C VAL A 24 -5.78 1.06 16.14
N ASP A 25 -6.26 -0.18 15.91
CA ASP A 25 -6.80 -1.06 16.95
C ASP A 25 -6.02 -2.39 16.98
N GLN A 26 -5.16 -2.55 17.97
CA GLN A 26 -4.38 -3.76 18.28
C GLN A 26 -3.63 -4.36 17.08
N LEU A 27 -3.07 -3.51 16.23
CA LEU A 27 -2.37 -3.93 15.02
C LEU A 27 -1.08 -4.69 15.34
N SER A 28 -0.93 -5.88 14.73
CA SER A 28 0.26 -6.73 14.89
C SER A 28 0.68 -7.30 13.53
N PHE A 29 1.96 -7.10 13.17
CA PHE A 29 2.62 -7.66 11.98
C PHE A 29 4.14 -7.51 12.10
N ASP A 30 4.86 -8.15 11.20
CA ASP A 30 6.30 -8.03 11.05
C ASP A 30 6.69 -7.76 9.60
N VAL A 31 7.88 -7.15 9.37
CA VAL A 31 8.46 -6.93 8.04
C VAL A 31 9.91 -7.39 8.06
N HIS A 32 10.30 -8.19 7.07
CA HIS A 32 11.65 -8.74 6.98
C HIS A 32 12.59 -7.88 6.13
N PRO A 33 13.91 -7.98 6.34
CA PRO A 33 14.92 -7.42 5.43
C PRO A 33 14.72 -7.96 4.00
N GLY A 34 14.83 -7.08 2.99
CA GLY A 34 14.62 -7.48 1.58
C GLY A 34 13.16 -7.72 1.21
N GLU A 35 12.21 -7.24 2.01
CA GLU A 35 10.78 -7.36 1.77
C GLU A 35 10.14 -6.00 1.43
N ILE A 36 9.22 -5.98 0.47
CA ILE A 36 8.24 -4.91 0.32
C ILE A 36 6.94 -5.39 0.97
N PHE A 37 6.55 -4.74 2.06
CA PHE A 37 5.31 -5.01 2.78
C PHE A 37 4.31 -3.88 2.53
N GLY A 38 3.10 -4.22 2.07
CA GLY A 38 2.04 -3.28 1.76
C GLY A 38 1.06 -3.11 2.92
N LEU A 39 0.90 -1.89 3.43
CA LEU A 39 -0.18 -1.52 4.35
C LEU A 39 -1.33 -0.95 3.53
N VAL A 40 -2.35 -1.75 3.25
CA VAL A 40 -3.34 -1.50 2.21
C VAL A 40 -4.71 -1.25 2.82
N GLY A 41 -5.45 -0.28 2.29
CA GLY A 41 -6.81 0.02 2.76
C GLY A 41 -7.28 1.41 2.33
N PRO A 42 -8.57 1.71 2.47
CA PRO A 42 -9.14 3.00 2.10
C PRO A 42 -8.61 4.15 2.97
N ASP A 43 -9.01 5.38 2.60
CA ASP A 43 -8.74 6.53 3.44
C ASP A 43 -9.39 6.36 4.82
N GLY A 44 -8.65 6.78 5.87
CA GLY A 44 -9.08 6.59 7.25
C GLY A 44 -8.89 5.16 7.81
N ALA A 45 -8.31 4.21 7.05
CA ALA A 45 -8.05 2.85 7.54
C ALA A 45 -6.96 2.76 8.63
N GLY A 46 -6.22 3.84 8.92
CA GLY A 46 -5.16 3.87 9.93
C GLY A 46 -3.73 3.78 9.37
N LYS A 47 -3.54 3.71 8.05
CA LYS A 47 -2.24 3.54 7.37
C LYS A 47 -1.21 4.60 7.80
N THR A 48 -1.50 5.88 7.55
CA THR A 48 -0.61 7.02 7.90
C THR A 48 -0.34 7.09 9.40
N THR A 49 -1.35 6.82 10.24
CA THR A 49 -1.20 6.80 11.71
C THR A 49 -0.21 5.73 12.12
N THR A 50 -0.31 4.53 11.55
CA THR A 50 0.64 3.43 11.79
C THR A 50 2.06 3.83 11.39
N LEU A 51 2.26 4.37 10.17
CA LEU A 51 3.58 4.80 9.70
C LEU A 51 4.19 5.90 10.60
N ARG A 52 3.38 6.86 11.06
CA ARG A 52 3.84 7.92 11.98
C ARG A 52 4.27 7.38 13.35
N MET A 53 3.58 6.37 13.86
CA MET A 53 3.99 5.70 15.10
C MET A 53 5.33 4.97 14.91
N LEU A 54 5.49 4.23 13.82
CA LEU A 54 6.74 3.52 13.48
C LEU A 54 7.90 4.48 13.22
N ALA A 55 7.63 5.66 12.67
CA ALA A 55 8.64 6.71 12.46
C ALA A 55 9.03 7.45 13.77
N GLY A 56 8.42 7.10 14.91
CA GLY A 56 8.67 7.81 16.17
C GLY A 56 8.21 9.28 16.17
N VAL A 57 7.29 9.63 15.26
CA VAL A 57 6.69 10.99 15.16
C VAL A 57 5.49 11.12 16.09
N MET A 58 4.86 10.00 16.41
CA MET A 58 3.66 9.94 17.23
C MET A 58 3.76 8.74 18.21
N PRO A 59 3.56 8.91 19.52
CA PRO A 59 3.52 7.79 20.42
C PRO A 59 2.21 7.01 20.29
N PRO A 60 2.22 5.67 20.38
CA PRO A 60 1.02 4.86 20.51
C PRO A 60 0.36 5.07 21.87
N ASP A 61 -0.93 4.75 22.01
CA ASP A 61 -1.65 4.74 23.29
C ASP A 61 -1.51 3.39 24.00
N ALA A 62 -1.32 2.30 23.24
CA ALA A 62 -1.02 0.97 23.76
C ALA A 62 -0.25 0.14 22.73
N GLY A 63 0.33 -0.98 23.19
CA GLY A 63 1.19 -1.82 22.36
C GLY A 63 2.56 -1.18 22.16
N GLY A 64 3.28 -1.65 21.13
CA GLY A 64 4.61 -1.14 20.81
C GLY A 64 5.12 -1.64 19.47
N ALA A 65 6.25 -1.09 19.05
CA ALA A 65 6.95 -1.53 17.86
C ALA A 65 8.45 -1.38 17.98
N THR A 66 9.19 -2.22 17.27
CA THR A 66 10.63 -2.04 17.07
C THR A 66 10.93 -1.84 15.58
N VAL A 67 11.88 -0.96 15.28
CA VAL A 67 12.37 -0.68 13.93
C VAL A 67 13.88 -0.79 13.94
N ALA A 68 14.42 -1.63 13.09
CA ALA A 68 15.85 -1.96 13.03
C ALA A 68 16.46 -2.33 14.40
N GLY A 69 15.65 -2.96 15.27
CA GLY A 69 16.06 -3.39 16.62
C GLY A 69 15.85 -2.35 17.73
N SER A 70 15.50 -1.08 17.40
CA SER A 70 15.22 -0.02 18.37
C SER A 70 13.71 0.10 18.65
N ASP A 71 13.33 0.22 19.91
CA ASP A 71 11.95 0.48 20.33
C ASP A 71 11.56 1.92 19.98
N VAL A 72 10.51 2.10 19.20
CA VAL A 72 10.11 3.42 18.65
C VAL A 72 9.62 4.40 19.73
N VAL A 73 9.30 3.92 20.92
CA VAL A 73 8.85 4.75 22.05
C VAL A 73 9.99 5.05 23.02
N ARG A 74 10.80 4.03 23.36
CA ARG A 74 11.86 4.14 24.36
C ARG A 74 13.15 4.69 23.78
N ASP A 75 13.43 4.37 22.51
CA ASP A 75 14.63 4.81 21.77
C ASP A 75 14.28 5.28 20.35
N PRO A 76 13.46 6.35 20.21
CA PRO A 76 13.06 6.85 18.90
C PRO A 76 14.24 7.37 18.08
N GLU A 77 15.28 7.90 18.71
CA GLU A 77 16.47 8.38 17.99
C GLU A 77 17.30 7.21 17.42
N GLY A 78 17.45 6.11 18.16
CA GLY A 78 18.07 4.88 17.65
C GLY A 78 17.31 4.32 16.46
N ALA A 79 15.98 4.34 16.49
CA ALA A 79 15.16 3.94 15.33
C ALA A 79 15.39 4.88 14.12
N LYS A 80 15.39 6.20 14.32
CA LYS A 80 15.57 7.20 13.24
C LYS A 80 16.90 7.11 12.54
N HIS A 81 17.97 6.68 13.21
CA HIS A 81 19.27 6.50 12.56
C HIS A 81 19.29 5.44 11.45
N HIS A 82 18.39 4.47 11.53
CA HIS A 82 18.30 3.35 10.59
C HIS A 82 17.06 3.39 9.71
N LEU A 83 16.21 4.40 9.89
CA LEU A 83 14.91 4.55 9.28
C LEU A 83 14.89 5.77 8.36
N SER A 84 14.19 5.67 7.24
CA SER A 84 13.71 6.81 6.49
C SER A 84 12.18 6.80 6.42
N TYR A 85 11.56 7.95 6.63
CA TYR A 85 10.12 8.14 6.49
C TYR A 85 9.84 9.16 5.40
N MET A 86 9.15 8.72 4.37
CA MET A 86 8.65 9.56 3.28
C MET A 86 7.14 9.75 3.45
N PRO A 87 6.70 10.89 4.01
CA PRO A 87 5.27 11.20 4.15
C PRO A 87 4.63 11.46 2.79
N GLN A 88 3.31 11.39 2.70
CA GLN A 88 2.53 11.62 1.48
C GLN A 88 2.90 12.93 0.77
N ARG A 89 3.23 13.98 1.53
CA ARG A 89 3.83 15.22 1.03
C ARG A 89 5.24 15.31 1.58
N PHE A 90 6.22 14.88 0.79
CA PHE A 90 7.62 14.97 1.17
C PHE A 90 8.08 16.44 1.15
N GLY A 91 8.81 16.83 2.19
CA GLY A 91 9.25 18.21 2.41
C GLY A 91 10.43 18.64 1.52
N LEU A 92 10.28 18.58 0.20
CA LEU A 92 11.28 19.16 -0.70
C LEU A 92 11.26 20.68 -0.60
N TYR A 93 12.47 21.27 -0.60
CA TYR A 93 12.64 22.70 -0.73
C TYR A 93 12.52 23.08 -2.20
N GLU A 94 11.39 23.64 -2.57
CA GLU A 94 11.05 23.91 -3.97
C GLU A 94 11.97 24.95 -4.63
N ASP A 95 12.52 25.88 -3.86
CA ASP A 95 13.45 26.90 -4.32
C ASP A 95 14.90 26.38 -4.49
N LEU A 96 15.21 25.22 -3.95
CA LEU A 96 16.52 24.59 -4.10
C LEU A 96 16.54 23.68 -5.34
N THR A 97 17.73 23.50 -5.90
CA THR A 97 17.98 22.53 -6.95
C THR A 97 17.86 21.09 -6.43
N VAL A 98 17.79 20.11 -7.34
CA VAL A 98 17.86 18.68 -7.01
C VAL A 98 19.07 18.37 -6.14
N GLU A 99 20.27 18.83 -6.54
CA GLU A 99 21.51 18.58 -5.82
C GLU A 99 21.53 19.25 -4.44
N GLU A 100 20.99 20.46 -4.31
CA GLU A 100 20.90 21.17 -3.04
C GLU A 100 19.93 20.50 -2.07
N ASN A 101 18.80 19.96 -2.55
CA ASN A 101 17.90 19.14 -1.74
C ASN A 101 18.61 17.89 -1.21
N ILE A 102 19.31 17.15 -2.08
CA ILE A 102 20.06 15.95 -1.68
C ILE A 102 21.13 16.32 -0.64
N ARG A 103 21.86 17.43 -0.85
CA ARG A 103 22.86 17.91 0.10
C ARG A 103 22.25 18.23 1.45
N PHE A 104 21.11 18.92 1.47
CA PHE A 104 20.42 19.26 2.71
C PHE A 104 20.07 18.00 3.54
N TYR A 105 19.47 16.99 2.91
CA TYR A 105 19.13 15.75 3.61
C TYR A 105 20.36 14.95 4.02
N ALA A 106 21.41 14.93 3.19
CA ALA A 106 22.68 14.30 3.53
C ALA A 106 23.34 14.95 4.75
N ASP A 107 23.35 16.28 4.81
CA ASP A 107 23.91 17.05 5.93
C ASP A 107 23.07 16.83 7.21
N LEU A 108 21.72 16.73 7.10
CA LEU A 108 20.81 16.43 8.20
C LEU A 108 21.13 15.07 8.88
N PHE A 109 21.48 14.06 8.07
CA PHE A 109 21.85 12.73 8.54
C PHE A 109 23.37 12.54 8.75
N GLY A 110 24.16 13.60 8.69
CA GLY A 110 25.60 13.55 8.94
C GLY A 110 26.43 12.78 7.90
N VAL A 111 25.92 12.64 6.67
CA VAL A 111 26.60 11.91 5.59
C VAL A 111 27.83 12.71 5.13
N LYS A 112 29.03 12.11 5.19
CA LYS A 112 30.28 12.76 4.77
C LYS A 112 30.25 13.12 3.28
N LYS A 113 30.87 14.27 2.93
CA LYS A 113 30.85 14.82 1.58
C LYS A 113 31.26 13.82 0.49
N SER A 114 32.33 13.05 0.71
CA SER A 114 32.83 12.06 -0.27
C SER A 114 31.79 10.95 -0.53
N ALA A 115 31.22 10.38 0.53
CA ALA A 115 30.21 9.33 0.44
C ALA A 115 28.88 9.86 -0.16
N ARG A 116 28.55 11.13 0.09
CA ARG A 116 27.36 11.79 -0.47
C ARG A 116 27.42 11.89 -1.99
N GLU A 117 28.54 12.37 -2.55
CA GLU A 117 28.66 12.56 -4.00
C GLU A 117 28.54 11.24 -4.78
N GLU A 118 29.21 10.19 -4.28
CA GLU A 118 29.11 8.86 -4.85
C GLU A 118 27.65 8.35 -4.79
N ARG A 119 27.06 8.36 -3.59
CA ARG A 119 25.69 7.85 -3.39
C ARG A 119 24.64 8.69 -4.12
N ALA A 120 24.78 10.02 -4.18
CA ALA A 120 23.87 10.88 -4.94
C ALA A 120 23.91 10.56 -6.44
N THR A 121 25.10 10.25 -6.98
CA THR A 121 25.25 9.86 -8.39
C THR A 121 24.54 8.55 -8.67
N GLU A 122 24.78 7.50 -7.87
CA GLU A 122 24.10 6.20 -7.98
C GLU A 122 22.56 6.34 -7.94
N LEU A 123 22.06 7.06 -6.92
CA LEU A 123 20.62 7.22 -6.73
C LEU A 123 19.94 8.04 -7.83
N LEU A 124 20.60 9.11 -8.31
CA LEU A 124 20.08 9.91 -9.42
C LEU A 124 20.09 9.14 -10.73
N GLU A 125 21.09 8.28 -10.96
CA GLU A 125 21.16 7.42 -12.13
C GLU A 125 20.05 6.37 -12.11
N ALA A 126 19.87 5.67 -10.98
CA ALA A 126 18.78 4.72 -10.77
C ALA A 126 17.40 5.37 -10.95
N ALA A 127 17.23 6.63 -10.49
CA ALA A 127 16.00 7.40 -10.63
C ALA A 127 15.78 7.99 -12.04
N GLY A 128 16.78 7.92 -12.95
CA GLY A 128 16.76 8.59 -14.25
C GLY A 128 16.71 10.11 -14.13
N MET A 129 17.42 10.67 -13.15
CA MET A 129 17.39 12.09 -12.82
C MET A 129 18.75 12.79 -12.93
N SER A 130 19.78 12.13 -13.45
CA SER A 130 21.15 12.66 -13.54
C SER A 130 21.24 14.00 -14.28
N GLU A 131 20.47 14.18 -15.34
CA GLU A 131 20.44 15.42 -16.14
C GLU A 131 19.79 16.60 -15.42
N PHE A 132 19.00 16.30 -14.36
CA PHE A 132 18.22 17.32 -13.63
C PHE A 132 18.89 17.85 -12.38
N ARG A 133 20.15 17.47 -12.07
CA ARG A 133 20.88 17.86 -10.84
C ARG A 133 20.79 19.36 -10.52
N LYS A 134 20.94 20.21 -11.54
CA LYS A 134 20.93 21.68 -11.41
C LYS A 134 19.54 22.29 -11.56
N ARG A 135 18.49 21.47 -11.79
CA ARG A 135 17.12 21.94 -11.94
C ARG A 135 16.53 22.25 -10.58
N VAL A 136 15.86 23.38 -10.46
CA VAL A 136 15.11 23.77 -9.24
C VAL A 136 13.95 22.79 -9.03
N ALA A 137 13.79 22.28 -7.81
CA ALA A 137 12.82 21.25 -7.48
C ALA A 137 11.37 21.67 -7.76
N GLY A 138 11.04 22.94 -7.59
CA GLY A 138 9.71 23.49 -7.92
C GLY A 138 9.33 23.33 -9.39
N LYS A 139 10.31 23.21 -10.31
CA LYS A 139 10.11 23.02 -11.76
C LYS A 139 10.07 21.57 -12.21
N LEU A 140 10.08 20.61 -11.27
CA LEU A 140 9.94 19.18 -11.55
C LEU A 140 8.46 18.79 -11.67
N SER A 141 8.18 17.75 -12.48
CA SER A 141 6.85 17.12 -12.48
C SER A 141 6.57 16.43 -11.14
N GLY A 142 5.31 16.11 -10.86
CA GLY A 142 4.91 15.39 -9.64
C GLY A 142 5.70 14.08 -9.47
N GLY A 143 5.78 13.26 -10.51
CA GLY A 143 6.55 12.01 -10.47
C GLY A 143 8.06 12.23 -10.26
N MET A 144 8.63 13.29 -10.83
CA MET A 144 10.03 13.64 -10.56
C MET A 144 10.25 14.13 -9.14
N LYS A 145 9.30 14.88 -8.56
CA LYS A 145 9.36 15.29 -7.14
C LYS A 145 9.33 14.06 -6.22
N GLN A 146 8.49 13.07 -6.52
CA GLN A 146 8.45 11.81 -5.76
C GLN A 146 9.76 11.02 -5.87
N LYS A 147 10.34 10.92 -7.07
CA LYS A 147 11.66 10.31 -7.27
C LYS A 147 12.75 11.04 -6.49
N LEU A 148 12.77 12.39 -6.52
CA LEU A 148 13.71 13.19 -5.73
C LEU A 148 13.50 12.96 -4.23
N GLY A 149 12.25 12.92 -3.76
CA GLY A 149 11.93 12.59 -2.36
C GLY A 149 12.53 11.25 -1.94
N LEU A 150 12.37 10.23 -2.78
CA LEU A 150 12.97 8.91 -2.54
C LEU A 150 14.50 8.96 -2.53
N VAL A 151 15.14 9.67 -3.47
CA VAL A 151 16.59 9.85 -3.49
C VAL A 151 17.09 10.51 -2.20
N CYS A 152 16.42 11.58 -1.75
CA CYS A 152 16.74 12.25 -0.48
C CYS A 152 16.56 11.30 0.72
N ALA A 153 15.50 10.50 0.73
CA ALA A 153 15.21 9.53 1.76
C ALA A 153 16.25 8.39 1.86
N LEU A 154 16.94 8.10 0.76
CA LEU A 154 17.91 7.01 0.63
C LEU A 154 19.38 7.43 0.85
N ILE A 155 19.66 8.72 0.95
CA ILE A 155 21.05 9.24 0.93
C ILE A 155 21.90 8.73 2.08
N HIS A 156 21.30 8.46 3.24
CA HIS A 156 21.98 7.99 4.46
C HIS A 156 21.98 6.46 4.62
N ARG A 157 21.58 5.71 3.58
CA ARG A 157 21.53 4.22 3.54
C ARG A 157 20.70 3.61 4.69
N PRO A 158 19.40 3.93 4.79
CA PRO A 158 18.55 3.37 5.83
C PRO A 158 18.38 1.86 5.66
N LYS A 159 18.20 1.15 6.79
CA LYS A 159 17.84 -0.28 6.79
C LYS A 159 16.34 -0.50 6.57
N VAL A 160 15.54 0.49 6.94
CA VAL A 160 14.08 0.47 6.84
C VAL A 160 13.60 1.74 6.16
N ILE A 161 12.64 1.60 5.25
CA ILE A 161 11.98 2.72 4.58
C ILE A 161 10.48 2.62 4.81
N LEU A 162 9.89 3.70 5.32
CA LEU A 162 8.45 3.88 5.45
C LEU A 162 7.98 4.85 4.37
N LEU A 163 7.04 4.41 3.53
CA LEU A 163 6.51 5.19 2.41
C LEU A 163 5.01 5.40 2.59
N ASP A 164 4.57 6.65 2.73
CA ASP A 164 3.17 6.97 2.94
C ASP A 164 2.52 7.43 1.62
N GLU A 165 1.82 6.52 0.96
CA GLU A 165 1.15 6.72 -0.33
C GLU A 165 2.05 7.37 -1.40
N PRO A 166 3.25 6.82 -1.65
CA PRO A 166 4.31 7.52 -2.41
C PRO A 166 3.98 7.75 -3.88
N THR A 167 2.98 7.06 -4.42
CA THR A 167 2.61 7.11 -5.84
C THR A 167 1.26 7.79 -6.09
N THR A 168 0.63 8.35 -5.05
CA THR A 168 -0.63 9.08 -5.19
C THR A 168 -0.45 10.31 -6.07
N GLY A 169 -1.28 10.41 -7.12
CA GLY A 169 -1.20 11.51 -8.09
C GLY A 169 -0.02 11.44 -9.07
N VAL A 170 0.70 10.32 -9.11
CA VAL A 170 1.80 10.07 -10.04
C VAL A 170 1.29 9.35 -11.30
N ASP A 171 1.76 9.79 -12.46
CA ASP A 171 1.42 9.16 -13.74
C ASP A 171 1.91 7.69 -13.82
N PRO A 172 1.28 6.83 -14.66
CA PRO A 172 1.61 5.40 -14.71
C PRO A 172 3.07 5.08 -15.05
N VAL A 173 3.74 5.91 -15.86
CA VAL A 173 5.15 5.69 -16.25
C VAL A 173 6.05 5.98 -15.06
N SER A 174 5.89 7.14 -14.42
CA SER A 174 6.64 7.53 -13.24
C SER A 174 6.39 6.56 -12.06
N ARG A 175 5.16 6.05 -11.92
CA ARG A 175 4.82 5.02 -10.92
C ARG A 175 5.59 3.73 -11.15
N ARG A 176 5.64 3.24 -12.39
CA ARG A 176 6.43 2.04 -12.75
C ARG A 176 7.92 2.22 -12.46
N ASP A 177 8.49 3.38 -12.78
CA ASP A 177 9.88 3.68 -12.49
C ASP A 177 10.17 3.74 -10.98
N PHE A 178 9.24 4.31 -10.19
CA PHE A 178 9.32 4.34 -8.74
C PHE A 178 9.38 2.93 -8.14
N TRP A 179 8.48 2.03 -8.58
CA TRP A 179 8.48 0.63 -8.14
C TRP A 179 9.76 -0.11 -8.52
N ARG A 180 10.35 0.19 -9.71
CA ARG A 180 11.64 -0.39 -10.12
C ARG A 180 12.74 -0.06 -9.11
N ILE A 181 12.81 1.19 -8.64
CA ILE A 181 13.79 1.59 -7.62
C ILE A 181 13.55 0.80 -6.32
N LEU A 182 12.30 0.60 -5.91
CA LEU A 182 12.01 -0.19 -4.70
C LEU A 182 12.50 -1.64 -4.84
N TYR A 183 12.33 -2.27 -6.02
CA TYR A 183 12.84 -3.63 -6.26
C TYR A 183 14.37 -3.71 -6.26
N GLU A 184 15.08 -2.68 -6.70
CA GLU A 184 16.54 -2.60 -6.59
C GLU A 184 16.97 -2.55 -5.12
N LEU A 185 16.29 -1.75 -4.28
CA LEU A 185 16.62 -1.59 -2.86
C LEU A 185 16.44 -2.87 -2.03
N ILE A 186 15.42 -3.67 -2.30
CA ILE A 186 15.24 -4.93 -1.57
C ILE A 186 16.35 -5.94 -1.88
N SER A 187 16.97 -5.88 -3.06
CA SER A 187 18.14 -6.71 -3.37
C SER A 187 19.38 -6.33 -2.52
N GLU A 188 19.42 -5.09 -2.01
CA GLU A 188 20.41 -4.60 -1.05
C GLU A 188 20.07 -4.99 0.42
N GLY A 189 18.94 -5.66 0.64
CA GLY A 189 18.46 -6.08 1.96
C GLY A 189 17.64 -5.02 2.72
N VAL A 190 17.24 -3.93 2.07
CA VAL A 190 16.41 -2.89 2.69
C VAL A 190 14.99 -3.42 2.91
N ALA A 191 14.43 -3.21 4.10
CA ALA A 191 13.03 -3.50 4.40
C ALA A 191 12.16 -2.29 4.04
N ILE A 192 11.09 -2.50 3.28
CA ILE A 192 10.20 -1.44 2.81
C ILE A 192 8.79 -1.70 3.30
N LEU A 193 8.24 -0.75 4.06
CA LEU A 193 6.82 -0.69 4.41
C LEU A 193 6.16 0.46 3.66
N THR A 194 5.28 0.15 2.73
CA THR A 194 4.56 1.14 1.93
C THR A 194 3.07 1.14 2.23
N SER A 195 2.47 2.31 2.42
CA SER A 195 1.01 2.43 2.46
C SER A 195 0.46 2.75 1.08
N THR A 196 -0.72 2.21 0.78
CA THR A 196 -1.45 2.54 -0.44
C THR A 196 -2.96 2.32 -0.27
N ALA A 197 -3.76 3.16 -0.94
CA ALA A 197 -5.18 2.91 -1.14
C ALA A 197 -5.43 2.12 -2.46
N TYR A 198 -4.43 1.99 -3.31
CA TYR A 198 -4.53 1.30 -4.60
C TYR A 198 -4.30 -0.20 -4.45
N LEU A 199 -5.34 -0.99 -4.72
CA LEU A 199 -5.28 -2.44 -4.55
C LEU A 199 -4.43 -3.14 -5.62
N ASP A 200 -4.22 -2.51 -6.79
CA ASP A 200 -3.28 -2.98 -7.82
C ASP A 200 -1.81 -2.89 -7.36
N GLU A 201 -1.48 -1.95 -6.47
CA GLU A 201 -0.15 -1.87 -5.88
C GLU A 201 0.09 -2.95 -4.82
N ALA A 202 -0.97 -3.42 -4.15
CA ALA A 202 -0.88 -4.54 -3.23
C ALA A 202 -0.33 -5.81 -3.91
N GLU A 203 -0.67 -6.04 -5.18
CA GLU A 203 -0.16 -7.17 -5.98
C GLU A 203 1.36 -7.11 -6.23
N ARG A 204 1.99 -5.95 -6.05
CA ARG A 204 3.43 -5.73 -6.21
C ARG A 204 4.23 -5.99 -4.95
N CYS A 205 3.56 -6.11 -3.81
CA CYS A 205 4.18 -6.36 -2.52
C CYS A 205 4.43 -7.86 -2.31
N HIS A 206 5.42 -8.20 -1.49
CA HIS A 206 5.69 -9.59 -1.10
C HIS A 206 4.63 -10.09 -0.12
N ARG A 207 4.28 -9.26 0.86
CA ARG A 207 3.18 -9.47 1.81
C ARG A 207 2.38 -8.20 1.96
N VAL A 208 1.11 -8.35 2.33
CA VAL A 208 0.20 -7.22 2.54
C VAL A 208 -0.58 -7.39 3.83
N ALA A 209 -0.82 -6.27 4.50
CA ALA A 209 -1.80 -6.15 5.58
C ALA A 209 -2.97 -5.31 5.07
N LEU A 210 -4.15 -5.92 4.95
CA LEU A 210 -5.37 -5.21 4.57
C LEU A 210 -6.02 -4.63 5.82
N LEU A 211 -6.15 -3.29 5.84
CA LEU A 211 -6.73 -2.54 6.95
C LEU A 211 -8.11 -1.98 6.61
N HIS A 212 -8.99 -2.02 7.58
CA HIS A 212 -10.28 -1.34 7.53
C HIS A 212 -10.66 -0.81 8.92
N GLN A 213 -11.00 0.48 9.01
CA GLN A 213 -11.40 1.12 10.28
C GLN A 213 -10.46 0.83 11.46
N GLY A 214 -9.15 0.96 11.22
CA GLY A 214 -8.10 0.73 12.22
C GLY A 214 -7.77 -0.74 12.48
N LYS A 215 -8.50 -1.70 11.92
CA LYS A 215 -8.34 -3.14 12.19
C LYS A 215 -7.66 -3.86 11.04
N LEU A 216 -6.86 -4.87 11.39
CA LEU A 216 -6.28 -5.80 10.45
C LEU A 216 -7.33 -6.82 10.01
N LEU A 217 -7.66 -6.85 8.71
CA LEU A 217 -8.54 -7.86 8.13
C LEU A 217 -7.77 -9.12 7.74
N PHE A 218 -6.68 -8.94 7.00
CA PHE A 218 -5.83 -10.01 6.50
C PHE A 218 -4.37 -9.57 6.48
N CYS A 219 -3.46 -10.51 6.74
CA CYS A 219 -2.02 -10.32 6.58
C CYS A 219 -1.42 -11.60 6.00
N ASP A 220 -0.90 -11.53 4.76
CA ASP A 220 -0.28 -12.65 4.07
C ASP A 220 0.29 -12.19 2.72
N THR A 221 0.84 -13.12 1.91
CA THR A 221 1.17 -12.85 0.51
C THR A 221 -0.10 -12.50 -0.30
N PRO A 222 -0.03 -11.69 -1.34
CA PRO A 222 -1.17 -11.37 -2.21
C PRO A 222 -1.92 -12.62 -2.68
N ARG A 223 -1.18 -13.67 -3.06
CA ARG A 223 -1.76 -14.95 -3.50
C ARG A 223 -2.58 -15.62 -2.39
N ASN A 224 -2.03 -15.71 -1.18
CA ASN A 224 -2.71 -16.35 -0.05
C ASN A 224 -3.91 -15.52 0.41
N VAL A 225 -3.79 -14.19 0.38
CA VAL A 225 -4.90 -13.27 0.70
C VAL A 225 -6.08 -13.53 -0.24
N LYS A 226 -5.84 -13.60 -1.55
CA LYS A 226 -6.89 -13.89 -2.55
C LYS A 226 -7.54 -15.25 -2.34
N SER A 227 -6.78 -16.27 -1.96
CA SER A 227 -7.32 -17.62 -1.70
C SER A 227 -8.24 -17.68 -0.49
N LYS A 228 -8.15 -16.72 0.44
CA LYS A 228 -9.02 -16.65 1.63
C LYS A 228 -10.47 -16.26 1.32
N LEU A 229 -10.76 -15.77 0.10
CA LEU A 229 -12.15 -15.49 -0.31
C LEU A 229 -13.03 -16.75 -0.21
N GLY A 230 -12.50 -17.93 -0.61
CA GLY A 230 -13.22 -19.20 -0.51
C GLY A 230 -14.53 -19.29 -1.33
N LYS A 231 -14.75 -18.33 -2.23
CA LYS A 231 -15.95 -18.15 -3.06
C LYS A 231 -15.54 -18.00 -4.52
N GLY A 232 -16.49 -18.24 -5.43
CA GLY A 232 -16.28 -18.00 -6.85
C GLY A 232 -16.43 -16.51 -7.20
N VAL A 233 -15.71 -16.06 -8.24
CA VAL A 233 -15.89 -14.72 -8.81
C VAL A 233 -16.23 -14.84 -10.29
N LEU A 234 -17.34 -14.20 -10.70
CA LEU A 234 -17.73 -14.05 -12.10
C LEU A 234 -17.43 -12.63 -12.57
N ALA A 235 -16.62 -12.51 -13.61
CA ALA A 235 -16.46 -11.26 -14.34
C ALA A 235 -17.58 -11.19 -15.41
N VAL A 236 -18.41 -10.15 -15.33
CA VAL A 236 -19.47 -9.87 -16.30
C VAL A 236 -19.14 -8.56 -16.99
N MET A 237 -18.75 -8.67 -18.26
CA MET A 237 -18.35 -7.54 -19.09
C MET A 237 -19.51 -7.05 -19.94
N GLY A 238 -19.59 -5.75 -20.16
CA GLY A 238 -20.65 -5.20 -21.00
C GLY A 238 -20.65 -3.67 -21.11
N PRO A 239 -21.41 -3.11 -22.04
CA PRO A 239 -21.34 -1.69 -22.40
C PRO A 239 -21.82 -0.75 -21.30
N ASN A 240 -22.54 -1.26 -20.28
CA ASN A 240 -23.04 -0.45 -19.17
C ASN A 240 -22.91 -1.18 -17.83
N PRO A 241 -21.75 -1.05 -17.13
CA PRO A 241 -21.51 -1.71 -15.85
C PRO A 241 -22.52 -1.37 -14.76
N LEU A 242 -23.06 -0.15 -14.74
CA LEU A 242 -24.07 0.25 -13.75
C LEU A 242 -25.40 -0.49 -13.94
N ARG A 243 -25.83 -0.71 -15.20
CA ARG A 243 -27.03 -1.50 -15.48
C ARG A 243 -26.82 -2.98 -15.13
N LEU A 244 -25.63 -3.53 -15.39
CA LEU A 244 -25.28 -4.89 -14.96
C LEU A 244 -25.37 -5.03 -13.43
N ARG A 245 -24.78 -4.06 -12.70
CA ARG A 245 -24.87 -4.03 -11.23
C ARG A 245 -26.32 -4.00 -10.77
N THR A 246 -27.13 -3.03 -11.23
CA THR A 246 -28.52 -2.88 -10.81
C THR A 246 -29.35 -4.14 -11.10
N ALA A 247 -29.12 -4.79 -12.23
CA ALA A 247 -29.81 -6.02 -12.61
C ALA A 247 -29.44 -7.20 -11.70
N LEU A 248 -28.21 -7.25 -11.19
CA LEU A 248 -27.72 -8.40 -10.42
C LEU A 248 -27.68 -8.16 -8.90
N GLU A 249 -27.66 -6.92 -8.38
CA GLU A 249 -27.43 -6.64 -6.96
C GLU A 249 -28.38 -7.36 -5.97
N ASN A 250 -29.59 -7.73 -6.42
CA ASN A 250 -30.56 -8.48 -5.63
C ASN A 250 -30.74 -9.92 -6.11
N ALA A 251 -29.79 -10.49 -6.82
CA ALA A 251 -29.86 -11.88 -7.26
C ALA A 251 -29.37 -12.83 -6.16
N ASP A 252 -29.98 -14.02 -6.10
CA ASP A 252 -29.60 -15.01 -5.11
C ASP A 252 -28.17 -15.51 -5.28
N GLY A 253 -27.50 -15.77 -4.15
CA GLY A 253 -26.14 -16.32 -4.10
C GLY A 253 -25.02 -15.33 -4.31
N ILE A 254 -25.33 -14.02 -4.42
CA ILE A 254 -24.35 -12.96 -4.46
C ILE A 254 -23.93 -12.57 -3.04
N SER A 255 -22.63 -12.46 -2.83
CA SER A 255 -22.03 -11.99 -1.58
C SER A 255 -21.62 -10.53 -1.68
N SER A 256 -21.00 -10.15 -2.80
CA SER A 256 -20.60 -8.78 -3.07
C SER A 256 -20.47 -8.51 -4.58
N LEU A 257 -20.47 -7.22 -4.94
CA LEU A 257 -20.35 -6.72 -6.30
C LEU A 257 -19.29 -5.61 -6.35
N VAL A 258 -18.37 -5.72 -7.30
CA VAL A 258 -17.32 -4.71 -7.55
C VAL A 258 -17.50 -4.18 -8.97
N LEU A 259 -17.57 -2.84 -9.11
CA LEU A 259 -17.58 -2.19 -10.43
C LEU A 259 -16.16 -2.15 -10.98
N THR A 260 -15.98 -2.59 -12.24
CA THR A 260 -14.74 -2.45 -13.00
C THR A 260 -14.92 -1.45 -14.14
N GLY A 261 -13.83 -1.12 -14.84
CA GLY A 261 -13.90 -0.13 -15.93
C GLY A 261 -14.82 -0.54 -17.09
N ASP A 262 -14.97 -1.83 -17.34
CA ASP A 262 -15.66 -2.43 -18.48
C ASP A 262 -16.72 -3.47 -18.09
N GLY A 263 -17.03 -3.58 -16.78
CA GLY A 263 -18.02 -4.54 -16.30
C GLY A 263 -18.18 -4.53 -14.79
N ILE A 264 -18.47 -5.72 -14.24
CA ILE A 264 -18.56 -5.97 -12.81
C ILE A 264 -17.93 -7.31 -12.46
N HIS A 265 -17.34 -7.39 -11.26
CA HIS A 265 -17.05 -8.66 -10.62
C HIS A 265 -18.16 -9.01 -9.63
N VAL A 266 -18.62 -10.22 -9.66
CA VAL A 266 -19.69 -10.74 -8.81
C VAL A 266 -19.13 -11.88 -7.96
N VAL A 267 -19.02 -11.68 -6.66
CA VAL A 267 -18.60 -12.73 -5.72
C VAL A 267 -19.83 -13.58 -5.39
N VAL A 268 -19.73 -14.88 -5.61
CA VAL A 268 -20.86 -15.83 -5.55
C VAL A 268 -20.52 -17.11 -4.78
N ASP A 269 -21.54 -17.74 -4.26
CA ASP A 269 -21.46 -19.05 -3.59
C ASP A 269 -20.96 -20.16 -4.51
N ASP A 270 -21.47 -20.25 -5.75
CA ASP A 270 -21.13 -21.22 -6.77
C ASP A 270 -21.10 -20.56 -8.16
N ALA A 271 -19.89 -20.33 -8.69
CA ALA A 271 -19.70 -19.62 -9.95
C ALA A 271 -20.31 -20.36 -11.16
N VAL A 272 -20.24 -21.68 -11.20
CA VAL A 272 -20.75 -22.48 -12.33
C VAL A 272 -22.28 -22.41 -12.39
N ARG A 273 -22.93 -22.62 -11.26
CA ARG A 273 -24.39 -22.55 -11.14
C ARG A 273 -24.89 -21.13 -11.41
N ARG A 274 -24.28 -20.13 -10.77
CA ARG A 274 -24.76 -18.74 -10.84
C ARG A 274 -24.55 -18.10 -12.22
N ALA A 275 -23.55 -18.52 -12.98
CA ALA A 275 -23.37 -18.03 -14.35
C ALA A 275 -24.62 -18.24 -15.21
N SER A 276 -25.22 -19.44 -15.20
CA SER A 276 -26.44 -19.73 -15.95
C SER A 276 -27.63 -18.91 -15.48
N ASP A 277 -27.82 -18.78 -14.14
CA ASP A 277 -28.89 -18.01 -13.53
C ASP A 277 -28.81 -16.52 -13.92
N PHE A 278 -27.60 -15.94 -13.88
CA PHE A 278 -27.38 -14.55 -14.19
C PHE A 278 -27.52 -14.25 -15.68
N GLN A 279 -27.07 -15.13 -16.57
CA GLN A 279 -27.31 -15.01 -18.02
C GLN A 279 -28.81 -14.98 -18.32
N ALA A 280 -29.58 -15.91 -17.75
CA ALA A 280 -31.03 -15.95 -17.93
C ALA A 280 -31.71 -14.67 -17.42
N ARG A 281 -31.26 -14.14 -16.27
CA ARG A 281 -31.79 -12.91 -15.68
C ARG A 281 -31.48 -11.68 -16.55
N LEU A 282 -30.22 -11.48 -16.95
CA LEU A 282 -29.81 -10.35 -17.79
C LEU A 282 -30.55 -10.35 -19.14
N ASN A 283 -30.71 -11.53 -19.77
CA ASN A 283 -31.46 -11.67 -21.02
C ASN A 283 -32.95 -11.31 -20.83
N ARG A 284 -33.59 -11.78 -19.73
CA ARG A 284 -35.00 -11.46 -19.40
C ARG A 284 -35.22 -9.98 -19.14
N GLU A 285 -34.26 -9.30 -18.50
CA GLU A 285 -34.33 -7.89 -18.18
C GLU A 285 -33.85 -6.98 -19.34
N GLY A 286 -33.40 -7.56 -20.45
CA GLY A 286 -32.91 -6.84 -21.63
C GLY A 286 -31.63 -6.03 -21.34
N VAL A 287 -30.76 -6.54 -20.45
CA VAL A 287 -29.49 -5.91 -20.12
C VAL A 287 -28.39 -6.55 -20.93
N PRO A 288 -27.79 -5.84 -21.92
CA PRO A 288 -26.76 -6.41 -22.77
C PRO A 288 -25.46 -6.64 -21.98
N PHE A 289 -24.82 -7.76 -22.23
CA PHE A 289 -23.48 -8.12 -21.76
C PHE A 289 -22.69 -8.81 -22.86
N ASP A 290 -21.35 -8.62 -22.84
CA ASP A 290 -20.45 -9.14 -23.89
C ASP A 290 -19.91 -10.53 -23.52
N SER A 291 -19.57 -10.71 -22.23
CA SER A 291 -19.06 -11.98 -21.72
C SER A 291 -19.35 -12.16 -20.24
N MET A 292 -19.40 -13.41 -19.81
CA MET A 292 -19.47 -13.82 -18.41
C MET A 292 -18.58 -15.04 -18.20
N GLN A 293 -17.57 -14.90 -17.33
CA GLN A 293 -16.61 -15.97 -17.09
C GLN A 293 -16.14 -15.99 -15.62
N GLN A 294 -15.82 -17.18 -15.15
CA GLN A 294 -15.19 -17.32 -13.84
C GLN A 294 -13.73 -16.85 -13.94
N ILE A 295 -13.31 -16.05 -12.96
CA ILE A 295 -11.96 -15.52 -12.85
C ILE A 295 -11.32 -15.88 -11.50
N THR A 296 -9.98 -15.73 -11.43
CA THR A 296 -9.28 -15.72 -10.15
C THR A 296 -9.64 -14.44 -9.39
N PRO A 297 -10.03 -14.53 -8.10
CA PRO A 297 -10.32 -13.35 -7.28
C PRO A 297 -9.18 -12.32 -7.26
N THR A 298 -9.54 -11.05 -7.23
CA THR A 298 -8.61 -9.96 -6.94
C THR A 298 -8.58 -9.64 -5.44
N ILE A 299 -7.60 -8.85 -4.99
CA ILE A 299 -7.58 -8.34 -3.60
C ILE A 299 -8.80 -7.44 -3.36
N GLU A 300 -9.26 -6.72 -4.39
CA GLU A 300 -10.44 -5.86 -4.30
C GLU A 300 -11.72 -6.65 -4.05
N ASP A 301 -11.92 -7.77 -4.75
CA ASP A 301 -13.05 -8.67 -4.54
C ASP A 301 -13.10 -9.17 -3.09
N LEU A 302 -11.95 -9.61 -2.56
CA LEU A 302 -11.84 -10.04 -1.17
C LEU A 302 -12.11 -8.91 -0.19
N PHE A 303 -11.54 -7.73 -0.43
CA PHE A 303 -11.69 -6.58 0.45
C PHE A 303 -13.16 -6.15 0.54
N VAL A 304 -13.82 -5.98 -0.60
CA VAL A 304 -15.25 -5.59 -0.66
C VAL A 304 -16.12 -6.66 0.00
N ASP A 305 -15.89 -7.93 -0.27
CA ASP A 305 -16.65 -9.05 0.36
C ASP A 305 -16.48 -9.05 1.89
N ALA A 306 -15.25 -8.86 2.39
CA ALA A 306 -14.98 -8.83 3.82
C ALA A 306 -15.63 -7.64 4.55
N VAL A 307 -15.71 -6.48 3.89
CA VAL A 307 -16.30 -5.27 4.46
C VAL A 307 -17.82 -5.30 4.40
N THR A 308 -18.41 -5.69 3.27
CA THR A 308 -19.88 -5.76 3.09
C THR A 308 -20.49 -6.92 3.86
N GLY A 309 -19.84 -8.09 3.89
CA GLY A 309 -20.29 -9.24 4.65
C GLY A 309 -20.35 -9.01 6.17
N ARG A 310 -19.43 -8.21 6.73
CA ARG A 310 -19.46 -7.80 8.16
C ARG A 310 -20.57 -6.79 8.46
N SER A 311 -20.91 -5.92 7.51
CA SER A 311 -22.03 -4.97 7.67
C SER A 311 -23.39 -5.67 7.70
N GLY A 312 -23.55 -6.81 7.03
CA GLY A 312 -24.79 -7.61 7.08
C GLY A 312 -24.99 -8.38 8.37
N ALA A 313 -23.93 -8.71 9.12
CA ALA A 313 -24.02 -9.40 10.41
C ALA A 313 -24.30 -8.48 11.61
N GLY A 314 -24.16 -7.16 11.44
CA GLY A 314 -24.31 -6.13 12.50
C GLY A 314 -25.72 -5.52 12.62
N ASN A 315 -26.65 -5.75 11.68
CA ASN A 315 -27.99 -5.17 11.69
C ASN A 315 -29.12 -6.15 12.11
N GLY A 316 -28.77 -7.19 12.83
CA GLY A 316 -29.74 -8.11 13.43
C GLY A 316 -29.71 -8.05 14.96
N LYS A 317 -30.16 -6.91 15.56
CA LYS A 317 -30.79 -6.74 16.88
C LYS A 317 -30.46 -5.37 17.49
N LEU A 318 -31.38 -4.46 17.33
CA LEU A 318 -31.92 -3.66 18.42
C LEU A 318 -33.31 -3.19 17.98
#